data_0c282716d719eb2b8d28ac400cc4486d
#
_entry.id   0c282716d719eb2b8d28ac400cc4486d
#
_cell.length_a   1.000
_cell.length_b   1.000
_cell.length_c   1.000
_cell.angle_alpha   90.00
_cell.angle_beta   90.00
_cell.angle_gamma   90.00
#
_symmetry.space_group_name_H-M   'P 1'
#
loop_
_entity.id
_entity.type
_entity.pdbx_description
1 polymer ?
#
loop_
_entity_poly.entity_id
_entity_poly.type
_entity_poly.pdbx_seq_one_letter_code
_entity_poly.pdbx_strand_id
1 'polypeptide(L)'
;MMLWSSRGPVAKAAIMAIAAATLFGGASAWAMPFAPHRATYALSLATTAGASQVLAVDGVMVFEWTDACDGWAMNLKGRIILNLESGDSDTVDLSQVTWEAKDGSKFRYLTKQIHGDAVDQTRGEATYDAAAAKGALVADLPAKVETDLPAGTLFPSGHTALLLQHAAAGDQVVVAKVFDGTVQTTPMDVSAVLGTGSKDWAGLKHDFPALKGLVSYPAGLAYFFAERPDGTPDAEQTLRLYENGVMGEITFDFGGIQIKGVLDDLEMLPGGAC
;
A
#
# COMPACT_ATOMS: atom_id res chain seq x y z
N MET A 1 35.70 -39.95 -67.00
CA MET A 1 35.18 -39.67 -68.38
C MET A 1 34.35 -38.37 -68.25
N MET A 2 34.81 -37.34 -68.96
CA MET A 2 34.13 -36.06 -69.32
C MET A 2 33.51 -35.24 -68.17
N LEU A 3 34.15 -34.11 -67.75
CA LEU A 3 34.14 -32.78 -68.35
C LEU A 3 32.75 -32.19 -68.57
N TRP A 4 32.36 -31.14 -67.85
CA TRP A 4 32.32 -29.78 -68.41
C TRP A 4 32.03 -28.70 -67.37
N SER A 5 32.75 -27.62 -67.59
CA SER A 5 32.69 -26.35 -66.87
C SER A 5 31.48 -25.49 -67.26
N SER A 6 30.97 -24.67 -66.39
CA SER A 6 30.50 -23.34 -66.81
C SER A 6 30.59 -22.37 -65.66
N ARG A 7 31.32 -21.29 -65.92
CA ARG A 7 31.42 -20.09 -65.07
C ARG A 7 30.16 -19.22 -65.28
N GLY A 8 29.63 -18.65 -64.26
CA GLY A 8 28.60 -17.61 -64.30
C GLY A 8 28.62 -16.77 -63.02
N PRO A 9 28.17 -15.54 -63.00
CA PRO A 9 28.97 -14.39 -62.57
C PRO A 9 28.80 -14.04 -61.09
N VAL A 10 29.79 -13.31 -60.55
CA VAL A 10 29.92 -12.74 -59.23
C VAL A 10 28.77 -11.76 -58.95
N ALA A 11 27.85 -12.11 -58.07
CA ALA A 11 26.89 -11.19 -57.49
C ALA A 11 27.53 -10.58 -56.23
N LYS A 12 27.81 -9.26 -56.30
CA LYS A 12 28.25 -8.47 -55.16
C LYS A 12 27.12 -8.41 -54.12
N ALA A 13 27.23 -9.15 -53.04
CA ALA A 13 26.34 -9.01 -51.88
C ALA A 13 26.76 -7.74 -51.12
N ALA A 14 25.92 -6.74 -51.16
CA ALA A 14 26.04 -5.54 -50.33
C ALA A 14 25.67 -5.97 -48.88
N ILE A 15 26.64 -5.90 -47.99
CA ILE A 15 26.43 -6.09 -46.55
C ILE A 15 25.75 -4.82 -46.06
N MET A 16 24.41 -4.92 -45.85
CA MET A 16 23.63 -3.93 -45.12
C MET A 16 23.90 -4.15 -43.63
N ALA A 17 24.72 -3.30 -43.03
CA ALA A 17 24.89 -3.23 -41.59
C ALA A 17 23.60 -2.67 -40.99
N ILE A 18 22.77 -3.54 -40.44
CA ILE A 18 21.62 -3.14 -39.59
C ILE A 18 22.21 -2.72 -38.23
N ALA A 19 22.34 -1.41 -38.04
CA ALA A 19 22.62 -0.84 -36.74
C ALA A 19 21.36 -1.12 -35.86
N ALA A 20 21.41 -2.16 -35.03
CA ALA A 20 20.46 -2.36 -33.97
C ALA A 20 20.65 -1.24 -32.95
N ALA A 21 19.88 -0.17 -33.09
CA ALA A 21 19.71 0.80 -32.00
C ALA A 21 19.00 0.08 -30.84
N THR A 22 19.80 -0.37 -29.88
CA THR A 22 19.29 -0.79 -28.57
C THR A 22 18.72 0.47 -27.91
N LEU A 23 17.40 0.66 -28.05
CA LEU A 23 16.65 1.55 -27.19
C LEU A 23 16.75 0.95 -25.78
N PHE A 24 17.74 1.41 -25.02
CA PHE A 24 17.65 1.34 -23.56
C PHE A 24 16.46 2.23 -23.19
N GLY A 25 15.30 1.62 -23.13
CA GLY A 25 14.16 2.19 -22.43
C GLY A 25 14.60 2.34 -20.98
N GLY A 26 15.06 3.54 -20.63
CA GLY A 26 15.25 3.90 -19.24
C GLY A 26 13.92 3.61 -18.56
N ALA A 27 13.92 2.72 -17.59
CA ALA A 27 12.81 2.59 -16.67
C ALA A 27 12.63 4.00 -16.10
N SER A 28 11.60 4.70 -16.57
CA SER A 28 11.17 5.94 -15.96
C SER A 28 10.88 5.58 -14.51
N ALA A 29 11.72 6.02 -13.59
CA ALA A 29 11.38 6.02 -12.19
C ALA A 29 10.08 6.84 -12.12
N TRP A 30 8.97 6.15 -11.92
CA TRP A 30 7.67 6.77 -11.77
C TRP A 30 7.78 7.61 -10.51
N ALA A 31 7.84 8.93 -10.68
CA ALA A 31 7.69 9.83 -9.55
C ALA A 31 6.34 9.52 -8.95
N MET A 32 6.33 8.91 -7.76
CA MET A 32 5.09 8.59 -7.05
C MET A 32 4.32 9.88 -6.84
N PRO A 33 3.07 9.98 -7.27
CA PRO A 33 2.31 11.24 -7.27
C PRO A 33 1.84 11.65 -5.87
N PHE A 34 2.49 11.10 -4.83
CA PHE A 34 2.08 11.35 -3.46
C PHE A 34 2.34 12.79 -3.04
N ALA A 35 1.29 13.43 -2.55
CA ALA A 35 1.40 14.73 -1.93
C ALA A 35 1.61 14.58 -0.43
N PRO A 36 2.66 15.15 0.15
CA PRO A 36 2.82 15.18 1.61
C PRO A 36 1.61 15.82 2.26
N HIS A 37 1.03 15.14 3.26
CA HIS A 37 -0.18 15.60 3.91
C HIS A 37 -0.31 15.05 5.33
N ARG A 38 -1.12 15.73 6.13
CA ARG A 38 -1.68 15.24 7.39
C ARG A 38 -3.19 15.17 7.24
N ALA A 39 -3.76 13.99 7.46
CA ALA A 39 -5.19 13.73 7.37
C ALA A 39 -5.70 13.22 8.72
N THR A 40 -6.81 13.77 9.18
CA THR A 40 -7.52 13.33 10.37
C THR A 40 -8.83 12.67 9.96
N TYR A 41 -9.10 11.49 10.50
CA TYR A 41 -10.30 10.72 10.22
C TYR A 41 -11.13 10.58 11.49
N ALA A 42 -12.40 10.92 11.40
CA ALA A 42 -13.38 10.57 12.44
C ALA A 42 -13.78 9.11 12.25
N LEU A 43 -13.62 8.31 13.29
CA LEU A 43 -13.94 6.89 13.29
C LEU A 43 -15.33 6.65 13.90
N SER A 44 -16.09 5.73 13.32
CA SER A 44 -17.42 5.32 13.79
C SER A 44 -17.69 3.87 13.43
N LEU A 45 -18.66 3.27 14.12
CA LEU A 45 -19.16 1.95 13.76
C LEU A 45 -19.90 2.02 12.43
N ALA A 46 -19.50 1.22 11.43
CA ALA A 46 -20.21 1.10 10.17
C ALA A 46 -21.28 0.00 10.26
N THR A 47 -20.90 -1.19 10.71
CA THR A 47 -21.80 -2.32 10.91
C THR A 47 -21.19 -3.33 11.87
N THR A 48 -22.04 -4.17 12.44
CA THR A 48 -21.65 -5.35 13.21
C THR A 48 -22.29 -6.59 12.61
N ALA A 49 -21.59 -7.72 12.64
CA ALA A 49 -22.11 -9.01 12.23
C ALA A 49 -22.11 -10.00 13.38
N GLY A 50 -23.10 -10.91 13.40
CA GLY A 50 -23.21 -11.96 14.39
C GLY A 50 -23.53 -11.45 15.81
N ALA A 51 -22.92 -12.07 16.81
CA ALA A 51 -23.13 -11.77 18.23
C ALA A 51 -22.11 -10.73 18.76
N SER A 52 -21.83 -9.68 18.00
CA SER A 52 -20.96 -8.61 18.48
C SER A 52 -21.62 -7.87 19.64
N GLN A 53 -20.88 -7.67 20.73
CA GLN A 53 -21.31 -6.90 21.89
C GLN A 53 -21.04 -5.39 21.76
N VAL A 54 -20.53 -4.94 20.60
CA VAL A 54 -20.21 -3.53 20.34
C VAL A 54 -21.46 -2.80 19.83
N LEU A 55 -21.89 -1.79 20.57
CA LEU A 55 -23.03 -0.93 20.22
C LEU A 55 -22.62 0.30 19.41
N ALA A 56 -21.46 0.87 19.71
CA ALA A 56 -20.94 2.05 19.02
C ALA A 56 -19.42 2.04 19.01
N VAL A 57 -18.85 2.75 18.06
CA VAL A 57 -17.44 3.04 17.98
C VAL A 57 -17.27 4.55 17.87
N ASP A 58 -16.43 5.12 18.72
CA ASP A 58 -15.99 6.50 18.65
C ASP A 58 -14.48 6.50 18.55
N GLY A 59 -13.92 7.37 17.73
CA GLY A 59 -12.48 7.41 17.60
C GLY A 59 -11.96 8.46 16.65
N VAL A 60 -10.64 8.57 16.64
CA VAL A 60 -9.90 9.44 15.73
C VAL A 60 -8.65 8.71 15.25
N MET A 61 -8.33 8.88 13.99
CA MET A 61 -7.08 8.44 13.39
C MET A 61 -6.42 9.62 12.68
N VAL A 62 -5.15 9.85 12.99
CA VAL A 62 -4.32 10.85 12.31
C VAL A 62 -3.26 10.13 11.51
N PHE A 63 -3.20 10.43 10.24
CA PHE A 63 -2.25 9.89 9.29
C PHE A 63 -1.43 11.05 8.72
N GLU A 64 -0.11 10.97 8.85
CA GLU A 64 0.80 11.95 8.31
C GLU A 64 1.78 11.26 7.36
N TRP A 65 1.88 11.79 6.15
CA TRP A 65 2.81 11.31 5.14
C TRP A 65 3.70 12.46 4.68
N THR A 66 5.02 12.31 4.87
CA THR A 66 6.00 13.35 4.58
C THR A 66 7.05 12.87 3.59
N ASP A 67 7.51 13.80 2.75
CA ASP A 67 8.65 13.59 1.87
C ASP A 67 9.95 13.80 2.67
N ALA A 68 10.69 12.70 2.89
CA ALA A 68 11.98 12.70 3.59
C ALA A 68 13.17 12.62 2.59
N CYS A 69 13.03 13.21 1.42
CA CYS A 69 14.00 13.27 0.33
C CYS A 69 14.26 11.92 -0.34
N ASP A 70 14.99 11.04 0.29
CA ASP A 70 15.33 9.70 -0.19
C ASP A 70 14.25 8.65 0.12
N GLY A 71 13.25 9.02 0.92
CA GLY A 71 12.17 8.14 1.36
C GLY A 71 10.87 8.87 1.65
N TRP A 72 9.87 8.07 1.98
CA TRP A 72 8.59 8.51 2.54
C TRP A 72 8.55 8.16 4.02
N ALA A 73 8.27 9.13 4.87
CA ALA A 73 8.01 8.88 6.28
C ALA A 73 6.51 8.95 6.55
N MET A 74 5.98 7.95 7.25
CA MET A 74 4.59 7.86 7.65
C MET A 74 4.51 7.80 9.17
N ASN A 75 3.57 8.56 9.73
CA ASN A 75 3.20 8.52 11.14
C ASN A 75 1.69 8.37 11.25
N LEU A 76 1.24 7.24 11.79
CA LEU A 76 -0.15 6.97 12.06
C LEU A 76 -0.35 6.92 13.57
N LYS A 77 -1.39 7.58 14.07
CA LYS A 77 -1.88 7.47 15.44
C LYS A 77 -3.38 7.33 15.42
N GLY A 78 -3.89 6.39 16.18
CA GLY A 78 -5.32 6.14 16.30
C GLY A 78 -5.71 5.88 17.75
N ARG A 79 -6.90 6.34 18.11
CA ARG A 79 -7.61 5.93 19.32
C ARG A 79 -9.01 5.49 18.94
N ILE A 80 -9.37 4.27 19.33
CA ILE A 80 -10.67 3.66 19.07
C ILE A 80 -11.29 3.33 20.42
N ILE A 81 -12.52 3.76 20.64
CA ILE A 81 -13.30 3.47 21.83
C ILE A 81 -14.49 2.61 21.40
N LEU A 82 -14.54 1.39 21.89
CA LEU A 82 -15.62 0.42 21.65
C LEU A 82 -16.60 0.51 22.82
N ASN A 83 -17.83 0.97 22.58
CA ASN A 83 -18.88 1.03 23.58
C ASN A 83 -19.64 -0.29 23.53
N LEU A 84 -19.73 -1.00 24.67
CA LEU A 84 -20.26 -2.36 24.77
C LEU A 84 -21.68 -2.39 25.29
N GLU A 85 -22.41 -3.47 25.01
CA GLU A 85 -23.77 -3.71 25.52
C GLU A 85 -23.83 -3.77 27.07
N SER A 86 -22.72 -4.14 27.72
CA SER A 86 -22.60 -4.13 29.20
C SER A 86 -22.67 -2.74 29.82
N GLY A 87 -22.50 -1.68 29.00
CA GLY A 87 -22.33 -0.30 29.45
C GLY A 87 -20.87 0.06 29.71
N ASP A 88 -19.92 -0.88 29.56
CA ASP A 88 -18.50 -0.64 29.63
C ASP A 88 -17.96 -0.09 28.29
N SER A 89 -16.75 0.42 28.33
CA SER A 89 -16.03 0.79 27.10
C SER A 89 -14.63 0.19 27.10
N ASP A 90 -14.19 -0.21 25.93
CA ASP A 90 -12.86 -0.73 25.68
C ASP A 90 -12.09 0.24 24.75
N THR A 91 -10.82 0.44 25.02
CA THR A 91 -10.01 1.42 24.28
C THR A 91 -8.80 0.76 23.66
N VAL A 92 -8.61 1.01 22.38
CA VAL A 92 -7.42 0.60 21.62
C VAL A 92 -6.67 1.85 21.15
N ASP A 93 -5.43 2.02 21.59
CA ASP A 93 -4.51 3.01 21.07
C ASP A 93 -3.54 2.35 20.09
N LEU A 94 -3.42 2.93 18.91
CA LEU A 94 -2.54 2.47 17.84
C LEU A 94 -1.55 3.56 17.47
N SER A 95 -0.29 3.20 17.28
CA SER A 95 0.70 4.07 16.65
C SER A 95 1.61 3.28 15.72
N GLN A 96 1.89 3.82 14.56
CA GLN A 96 2.85 3.26 13.61
C GLN A 96 3.70 4.38 13.02
N VAL A 97 5.01 4.19 13.03
CA VAL A 97 5.96 5.07 12.37
C VAL A 97 6.77 4.23 11.39
N THR A 98 6.79 4.66 10.14
CA THR A 98 7.58 3.98 9.11
C THR A 98 8.42 4.97 8.31
N TRP A 99 9.46 4.45 7.69
CA TRP A 99 10.21 5.10 6.65
C TRP A 99 10.47 4.10 5.52
N GLU A 100 10.16 4.47 4.30
CA GLU A 100 10.33 3.66 3.10
C GLU A 100 11.16 4.41 2.06
N ALA A 101 12.22 3.81 1.57
CA ALA A 101 13.02 4.36 0.48
C ALA A 101 12.15 4.52 -0.78
N LYS A 102 12.29 5.64 -1.51
CA LYS A 102 11.50 5.92 -2.73
C LYS A 102 11.69 4.90 -3.84
N ASP A 103 12.82 4.19 -3.84
CA ASP A 103 13.12 3.11 -4.78
C ASP A 103 12.61 1.73 -4.31
N GLY A 104 11.95 1.66 -3.15
CA GLY A 104 11.44 0.43 -2.56
C GLY A 104 12.53 -0.51 -2.02
N SER A 105 13.78 -0.07 -1.94
CA SER A 105 14.91 -0.92 -1.51
C SER A 105 14.96 -1.15 -0.01
N LYS A 106 14.30 -0.31 0.79
CA LYS A 106 14.41 -0.36 2.24
C LYS A 106 13.15 0.13 2.93
N PHE A 107 12.80 -0.52 4.04
CA PHE A 107 11.67 -0.19 4.88
C PHE A 107 12.04 -0.34 6.35
N ARG A 108 11.70 0.66 7.17
CA ARG A 108 11.86 0.64 8.64
C ARG A 108 10.52 0.88 9.28
N TYR A 109 10.25 0.19 10.37
CA TYR A 109 8.97 0.29 11.05
C TYR A 109 9.08 0.17 12.55
N LEU A 110 8.15 0.84 13.21
CA LEU A 110 7.84 0.70 14.63
C LEU A 110 6.32 0.80 14.76
N THR A 111 5.69 -0.29 15.16
CA THR A 111 4.25 -0.34 15.43
C THR A 111 4.03 -0.64 16.90
N LYS A 112 3.08 0.05 17.52
CA LYS A 112 2.67 -0.16 18.90
C LYS A 112 1.16 -0.12 18.99
N GLN A 113 0.58 -1.12 19.63
CA GLN A 113 -0.83 -1.20 19.99
C GLN A 113 -0.95 -1.36 21.51
N ILE A 114 -1.88 -0.63 22.11
CA ILE A 114 -2.20 -0.71 23.53
C ILE A 114 -3.68 -1.04 23.63
N HIS A 115 -4.01 -2.10 24.36
CA HIS A 115 -5.37 -2.55 24.63
C HIS A 115 -5.48 -2.92 26.11
N GLY A 116 -6.12 -2.07 26.91
CA GLY A 116 -6.06 -2.16 28.36
C GLY A 116 -4.62 -2.09 28.88
N ASP A 117 -4.20 -3.12 29.62
CA ASP A 117 -2.83 -3.25 30.13
C ASP A 117 -1.88 -3.96 29.13
N ALA A 118 -2.42 -4.53 28.05
CA ALA A 118 -1.61 -5.23 27.04
C ALA A 118 -0.93 -4.22 26.10
N VAL A 119 0.34 -4.45 25.84
CA VAL A 119 1.15 -3.66 24.90
C VAL A 119 1.81 -4.59 23.91
N ASP A 120 1.36 -4.52 22.66
CA ASP A 120 1.98 -5.19 21.52
C ASP A 120 2.86 -4.22 20.76
N GLN A 121 4.07 -4.64 20.46
CA GLN A 121 5.03 -3.79 19.74
C GLN A 121 5.85 -4.61 18.75
N THR A 122 5.95 -4.10 17.53
CA THR A 122 6.83 -4.64 16.49
C THR A 122 7.80 -3.56 16.02
N ARG A 123 9.03 -3.95 15.77
CA ARG A 123 10.08 -3.08 15.22
C ARG A 123 11.02 -3.87 14.36
N GLY A 124 11.47 -3.30 13.26
CA GLY A 124 12.45 -3.94 12.40
C GLY A 124 12.82 -3.09 11.18
N GLU A 125 13.65 -3.72 10.37
CA GLU A 125 14.07 -3.20 9.06
C GLU A 125 13.95 -4.30 8.02
N ALA A 126 13.41 -3.96 6.85
CA ALA A 126 13.36 -4.81 5.68
C ALA A 126 14.18 -4.18 4.55
N THR A 127 14.84 -5.01 3.77
CA THR A 127 15.54 -4.61 2.55
C THR A 127 15.06 -5.44 1.38
N TYR A 128 15.04 -4.85 0.18
CA TYR A 128 14.65 -5.56 -1.03
C TYR A 128 15.50 -5.12 -2.22
N ASP A 129 16.12 -6.09 -2.89
CA ASP A 129 16.84 -5.90 -4.14
C ASP A 129 15.96 -6.36 -5.31
N ALA A 130 15.41 -5.40 -6.05
CA ALA A 130 14.52 -5.68 -7.17
C ALA A 130 15.25 -6.40 -8.33
N ALA A 131 16.54 -6.14 -8.52
CA ALA A 131 17.34 -6.78 -9.58
C ALA A 131 17.61 -8.25 -9.27
N ALA A 132 17.84 -8.58 -8.00
CA ALA A 132 18.02 -9.94 -7.53
C ALA A 132 16.68 -10.65 -7.22
N ALA A 133 15.56 -9.92 -7.25
CA ALA A 133 14.23 -10.38 -6.81
C ALA A 133 14.26 -11.03 -5.42
N LYS A 134 15.01 -10.44 -4.49
CA LYS A 134 15.30 -10.99 -3.16
C LYS A 134 15.31 -9.88 -2.11
N GLY A 135 14.78 -10.18 -0.94
CA GLY A 135 14.83 -9.30 0.20
C GLY A 135 15.05 -10.03 1.51
N ALA A 136 15.27 -9.28 2.56
CA ALA A 136 15.46 -9.79 3.91
C ALA A 136 14.76 -8.87 4.92
N LEU A 137 14.20 -9.46 5.96
CA LEU A 137 13.63 -8.81 7.12
C LEU A 137 14.46 -9.14 8.35
N VAL A 138 14.80 -8.12 9.13
CA VAL A 138 15.35 -8.23 10.48
C VAL A 138 14.37 -7.54 11.42
N ALA A 139 13.60 -8.32 12.17
CA ALA A 139 12.74 -7.83 13.25
C ALA A 139 13.50 -7.88 14.58
N ASP A 140 13.37 -6.85 15.40
CA ASP A 140 13.94 -6.75 16.74
C ASP A 140 12.91 -7.04 17.83
N LEU A 141 11.64 -6.69 17.57
CA LEU A 141 10.53 -6.83 18.53
C LEU A 141 9.33 -7.54 17.87
N PRO A 142 8.57 -8.35 18.62
CA PRO A 142 8.73 -8.69 20.05
C PRO A 142 9.91 -9.61 20.33
N ALA A 143 10.44 -10.27 19.32
CA ALA A 143 11.63 -11.11 19.39
C ALA A 143 12.49 -10.89 18.15
N LYS A 144 13.80 -11.16 18.27
CA LYS A 144 14.68 -11.09 17.12
C LYS A 144 14.36 -12.21 16.14
N VAL A 145 13.99 -11.83 14.91
CA VAL A 145 13.70 -12.74 13.80
C VAL A 145 14.40 -12.24 12.55
N GLU A 146 15.02 -13.16 11.83
CA GLU A 146 15.58 -12.90 10.51
C GLU A 146 14.90 -13.85 9.52
N THR A 147 14.33 -13.28 8.43
CA THR A 147 13.63 -14.07 7.40
C THR A 147 13.83 -13.48 6.02
N ASP A 148 13.82 -14.33 5.01
CA ASP A 148 13.85 -13.89 3.62
C ASP A 148 12.48 -13.31 3.20
N LEU A 149 12.52 -12.26 2.39
CA LEU A 149 11.34 -11.73 1.72
C LEU A 149 11.25 -12.33 0.32
N PRO A 150 10.09 -12.90 -0.07
CA PRO A 150 9.92 -13.50 -1.38
C PRO A 150 9.98 -12.47 -2.52
N ALA A 151 10.19 -12.96 -3.73
CA ALA A 151 10.18 -12.15 -4.94
C ALA A 151 8.89 -11.34 -5.08
N GLY A 152 9.02 -10.07 -5.46
CA GLY A 152 7.88 -9.19 -5.68
C GLY A 152 7.27 -8.57 -4.41
N THR A 153 7.91 -8.75 -3.24
CA THR A 153 7.45 -8.09 -2.02
C THR A 153 7.54 -6.58 -2.17
N LEU A 154 6.42 -5.90 -1.90
CA LEU A 154 6.29 -4.45 -1.85
C LEU A 154 6.18 -3.97 -0.39
N PHE A 155 6.57 -2.73 -0.19
CA PHE A 155 6.30 -1.98 1.04
C PHE A 155 5.09 -1.05 0.85
N PRO A 156 4.54 -0.44 1.90
CA PRO A 156 3.27 0.28 1.84
C PRO A 156 3.16 1.36 0.77
N SER A 157 4.21 2.18 0.60
CA SER A 157 4.21 3.23 -0.43
C SER A 157 4.23 2.64 -1.84
N GLY A 158 5.07 1.62 -2.06
CA GLY A 158 5.12 0.90 -3.32
C GLY A 158 3.80 0.21 -3.66
N HIS A 159 3.13 -0.38 -2.67
CA HIS A 159 1.79 -0.96 -2.86
C HIS A 159 0.75 0.09 -3.21
N THR A 160 0.70 1.22 -2.51
CA THR A 160 -0.23 2.31 -2.82
C THR A 160 0.00 2.87 -4.23
N ALA A 161 1.25 3.02 -4.65
CA ALA A 161 1.59 3.44 -6.01
C ALA A 161 1.11 2.43 -7.06
N LEU A 162 1.28 1.13 -6.79
CA LEU A 162 0.78 0.06 -7.66
C LEU A 162 -0.74 0.14 -7.83
N LEU A 163 -1.50 0.31 -6.72
CA LEU A 163 -2.96 0.46 -6.78
C LEU A 163 -3.38 1.65 -7.63
N LEU A 164 -2.76 2.82 -7.45
CA LEU A 164 -3.06 4.03 -8.22
C LEU A 164 -2.72 3.86 -9.70
N GLN A 165 -1.59 3.23 -10.02
CA GLN A 165 -1.19 2.95 -11.40
C GLN A 165 -2.23 2.07 -12.13
N HIS A 166 -2.62 0.96 -11.51
CA HIS A 166 -3.60 0.04 -12.08
C HIS A 166 -5.00 0.67 -12.17
N ALA A 167 -5.41 1.42 -11.14
CA ALA A 167 -6.68 2.14 -11.16
C ALA A 167 -6.74 3.17 -12.30
N ALA A 168 -5.66 3.92 -12.52
CA ALA A 168 -5.57 4.89 -13.62
C ALA A 168 -5.54 4.21 -15.01
N ALA A 169 -4.99 3.00 -15.12
CA ALA A 169 -5.01 2.19 -16.33
C ALA A 169 -6.39 1.54 -16.60
N GLY A 170 -7.29 1.52 -15.61
CA GLY A 170 -8.61 0.90 -15.70
C GLY A 170 -8.60 -0.60 -15.39
N ASP A 171 -7.55 -1.10 -14.80
CA ASP A 171 -7.47 -2.48 -14.32
C ASP A 171 -8.40 -2.66 -13.10
N GLN A 172 -9.04 -3.82 -13.01
CA GLN A 172 -10.04 -4.09 -11.98
C GLN A 172 -9.52 -4.93 -10.83
N VAL A 173 -8.46 -5.70 -11.05
CA VAL A 173 -7.91 -6.62 -10.04
C VAL A 173 -6.39 -6.50 -10.02
N VAL A 174 -5.85 -6.36 -8.81
CA VAL A 174 -4.42 -6.31 -8.55
C VAL A 174 -4.10 -7.27 -7.42
N VAL A 175 -3.05 -8.07 -7.57
CA VAL A 175 -2.55 -8.96 -6.52
C VAL A 175 -1.09 -8.60 -6.24
N ALA A 176 -0.75 -8.47 -4.98
CA ALA A 176 0.60 -8.12 -4.54
C ALA A 176 0.99 -8.86 -3.27
N LYS A 177 2.29 -9.07 -3.07
CA LYS A 177 2.85 -9.41 -1.76
C LYS A 177 3.27 -8.14 -1.06
N VAL A 178 2.76 -7.92 0.16
CA VAL A 178 3.00 -6.68 0.91
C VAL A 178 3.57 -7.00 2.28
N PHE A 179 4.57 -6.27 2.68
CA PHE A 179 5.09 -6.27 4.05
C PHE A 179 4.96 -4.85 4.63
N ASP A 180 4.16 -4.69 5.67
CA ASP A 180 3.81 -3.39 6.26
C ASP A 180 4.32 -3.17 7.69
N GLY A 181 5.00 -4.17 8.27
CA GLY A 181 5.60 -4.06 9.60
C GLY A 181 4.59 -4.02 10.77
N THR A 182 3.34 -4.44 10.57
CA THR A 182 2.34 -4.48 11.64
C THR A 182 2.62 -5.60 12.64
N VAL A 183 1.88 -6.69 12.62
CA VAL A 183 2.05 -7.79 13.57
C VAL A 183 2.76 -9.02 12.98
N GLN A 184 2.93 -9.05 11.67
CA GLN A 184 3.48 -10.19 10.95
C GLN A 184 4.99 -10.02 10.72
N THR A 185 5.71 -11.13 10.74
CA THR A 185 7.12 -11.21 10.34
C THR A 185 7.30 -11.76 8.92
N THR A 186 6.18 -11.98 8.22
CA THR A 186 6.14 -12.44 6.84
C THR A 186 5.25 -11.52 6.01
N PRO A 187 5.52 -11.34 4.72
CA PRO A 187 4.61 -10.64 3.83
C PRO A 187 3.27 -11.35 3.74
N MET A 188 2.23 -10.57 3.56
CA MET A 188 0.88 -11.03 3.27
C MET A 188 0.59 -10.95 1.78
N ASP A 189 -0.26 -11.84 1.28
CA ASP A 189 -0.85 -11.69 -0.03
C ASP A 189 -2.04 -10.71 0.06
N VAL A 190 -2.07 -9.73 -0.83
CA VAL A 190 -3.14 -8.73 -0.89
C VAL A 190 -3.80 -8.81 -2.26
N SER A 191 -5.10 -9.04 -2.27
CA SER A 191 -5.93 -8.95 -3.48
C SER A 191 -6.74 -7.68 -3.42
N ALA A 192 -6.63 -6.84 -4.43
CA ALA A 192 -7.36 -5.58 -4.53
C ALA A 192 -8.33 -5.61 -5.72
N VAL A 193 -9.57 -5.17 -5.49
CA VAL A 193 -10.57 -4.88 -6.52
C VAL A 193 -10.68 -3.37 -6.64
N LEU A 194 -10.42 -2.86 -7.84
CA LEU A 194 -10.40 -1.43 -8.13
C LEU A 194 -11.64 -1.03 -8.93
N GLY A 195 -12.27 0.06 -8.52
CA GLY A 195 -13.42 0.59 -9.24
C GLY A 195 -13.06 1.80 -10.12
N THR A 196 -14.02 2.22 -10.91
CA THR A 196 -13.87 3.36 -11.83
C THR A 196 -13.59 4.67 -11.07
N GLY A 197 -12.60 5.41 -11.53
CA GLY A 197 -12.27 6.72 -10.99
C GLY A 197 -13.37 7.76 -11.21
N SER A 198 -13.50 8.69 -10.26
CA SER A 198 -14.44 9.80 -10.33
C SER A 198 -13.81 11.07 -9.76
N LYS A 199 -14.13 12.22 -10.38
CA LYS A 199 -13.80 13.55 -9.87
C LYS A 199 -14.88 14.13 -8.97
N ASP A 200 -16.08 13.57 -9.03
CA ASP A 200 -17.29 14.10 -8.40
C ASP A 200 -17.78 13.18 -7.27
N TRP A 201 -16.85 12.54 -6.55
CA TRP A 201 -17.24 11.72 -5.41
C TRP A 201 -17.73 12.61 -4.24
N ALA A 202 -18.96 12.39 -3.82
CA ALA A 202 -19.68 13.22 -2.85
C ALA A 202 -19.61 12.70 -1.40
N GLY A 203 -18.75 11.70 -1.11
CA GLY A 203 -18.66 11.07 0.21
C GLY A 203 -17.84 11.84 1.25
N LEU A 204 -17.23 12.97 0.87
CA LEU A 204 -16.52 13.83 1.81
C LEU A 204 -17.49 14.56 2.73
N LYS A 205 -17.13 14.64 4.01
CA LYS A 205 -17.92 15.37 5.02
C LYS A 205 -17.79 16.90 4.88
N HIS A 206 -16.63 17.35 4.39
CA HIS A 206 -16.30 18.74 4.20
C HIS A 206 -15.76 18.98 2.79
N ASP A 207 -15.75 20.22 2.35
CA ASP A 207 -15.09 20.62 1.10
C ASP A 207 -13.59 20.83 1.37
N PHE A 208 -12.75 20.04 0.71
CA PHE A 208 -11.30 20.12 0.79
C PHE A 208 -10.75 20.68 -0.53
N PRO A 209 -10.35 21.97 -0.58
CA PRO A 209 -9.84 22.58 -1.82
C PRO A 209 -8.69 21.81 -2.47
N ALA A 210 -7.84 21.16 -1.64
CA ALA A 210 -6.71 20.36 -2.10
C ALA A 210 -7.11 19.08 -2.85
N LEU A 211 -8.36 18.62 -2.72
CA LEU A 211 -8.88 17.43 -3.41
C LEU A 211 -9.77 17.76 -4.60
N LYS A 212 -10.09 19.05 -4.79
CA LYS A 212 -11.01 19.49 -5.83
C LYS A 212 -10.47 19.20 -7.22
N GLY A 213 -11.26 18.48 -8.02
CA GLY A 213 -10.92 18.11 -9.38
C GLY A 213 -9.93 16.94 -9.52
N LEU A 214 -9.43 16.40 -8.42
CA LEU A 214 -8.63 15.18 -8.44
C LEU A 214 -9.52 13.96 -8.67
N VAL A 215 -8.96 12.97 -9.37
CA VAL A 215 -9.61 11.67 -9.53
C VAL A 215 -9.45 10.86 -8.26
N SER A 216 -10.53 10.26 -7.77
CA SER A 216 -10.49 9.29 -6.69
C SER A 216 -11.04 7.94 -7.14
N TYR A 217 -10.44 6.86 -6.65
CA TYR A 217 -10.73 5.49 -7.01
C TYR A 217 -11.24 4.72 -5.79
N PRO A 218 -12.38 4.02 -5.89
CA PRO A 218 -12.75 3.06 -4.84
C PRO A 218 -11.90 1.81 -4.97
N ALA A 219 -11.44 1.28 -3.85
CA ALA A 219 -10.71 0.02 -3.78
C ALA A 219 -11.20 -0.82 -2.61
N GLY A 220 -11.35 -2.13 -2.84
CA GLY A 220 -11.56 -3.13 -1.80
C GLY A 220 -10.35 -4.04 -1.75
N LEU A 221 -9.78 -4.24 -0.57
CA LEU A 221 -8.59 -5.05 -0.34
C LEU A 221 -8.93 -6.21 0.58
N ALA A 222 -8.44 -7.40 0.23
CA ALA A 222 -8.49 -8.60 1.03
C ALA A 222 -7.05 -9.03 1.37
N TYR A 223 -6.77 -9.22 2.65
CA TYR A 223 -5.46 -9.54 3.20
C TYR A 223 -5.42 -10.99 3.65
N PHE A 224 -4.41 -11.73 3.22
CA PHE A 224 -4.19 -13.14 3.52
C PHE A 224 -2.84 -13.28 4.23
N PHE A 225 -2.85 -13.46 5.56
CA PHE A 225 -1.63 -13.60 6.36
C PHE A 225 -1.07 -15.02 6.31
N ALA A 226 -1.94 -15.99 6.08
CA ALA A 226 -1.58 -17.40 5.88
C ALA A 226 -2.54 -18.03 4.87
N GLU A 227 -2.07 -19.11 4.22
CA GLU A 227 -2.96 -19.91 3.39
C GLU A 227 -4.06 -20.54 4.25
N ARG A 228 -5.31 -20.25 3.92
CA ARG A 228 -6.49 -20.88 4.51
C ARG A 228 -7.15 -21.79 3.48
N PRO A 229 -7.55 -23.03 3.86
CA PRO A 229 -8.16 -23.98 2.92
C PRO A 229 -9.48 -23.48 2.32
N ASP A 230 -10.18 -22.58 3.01
CA ASP A 230 -11.46 -21.99 2.57
C ASP A 230 -11.30 -20.70 1.76
N GLY A 231 -10.06 -20.19 1.62
CA GLY A 231 -9.79 -18.96 0.89
C GLY A 231 -10.34 -17.70 1.55
N THR A 232 -10.74 -17.77 2.84
CA THR A 232 -11.26 -16.61 3.58
C THR A 232 -10.12 -15.64 3.92
N PRO A 233 -10.26 -14.33 3.65
CA PRO A 233 -9.27 -13.35 4.04
C PRO A 233 -9.21 -13.20 5.58
N ASP A 234 -8.04 -12.85 6.09
CA ASP A 234 -7.82 -12.57 7.51
C ASP A 234 -8.34 -11.18 7.91
N ALA A 235 -8.31 -10.25 6.97
CA ALA A 235 -8.85 -8.90 7.13
C ALA A 235 -9.29 -8.34 5.78
N GLU A 236 -10.25 -7.43 5.82
CA GLU A 236 -10.71 -6.70 4.64
C GLU A 236 -10.69 -5.19 4.92
N GLN A 237 -10.47 -4.44 3.86
CA GLN A 237 -10.46 -3.00 3.89
C GLN A 237 -11.12 -2.44 2.63
N THR A 238 -11.95 -1.42 2.77
CA THR A 238 -12.37 -0.61 1.63
C THR A 238 -11.87 0.80 1.81
N LEU A 239 -11.53 1.46 0.70
CA LEU A 239 -11.04 2.82 0.75
C LEU A 239 -11.42 3.60 -0.50
N ARG A 240 -11.45 4.91 -0.37
CA ARG A 240 -11.51 5.84 -1.47
C ARG A 240 -10.17 6.57 -1.58
N LEU A 241 -9.35 6.23 -2.57
CA LEU A 241 -8.00 6.71 -2.74
C LEU A 241 -7.95 7.77 -3.84
N TYR A 242 -7.50 8.98 -3.51
CA TYR A 242 -7.25 10.03 -4.48
C TYR A 242 -5.91 9.82 -5.20
N GLU A 243 -5.81 10.28 -6.44
CA GLU A 243 -4.61 10.15 -7.27
C GLU A 243 -3.34 10.76 -6.66
N ASN A 244 -3.49 11.64 -5.66
CA ASN A 244 -2.38 12.23 -4.90
C ASN A 244 -2.04 11.46 -3.61
N GLY A 245 -2.63 10.29 -3.38
CA GLY A 245 -2.38 9.44 -2.22
C GLY A 245 -3.25 9.72 -0.98
N VAL A 246 -4.06 10.77 -0.98
CA VAL A 246 -4.98 11.06 0.12
C VAL A 246 -6.14 10.06 0.10
N MET A 247 -6.51 9.52 1.26
CA MET A 247 -7.70 8.69 1.41
C MET A 247 -8.87 9.57 1.86
N GLY A 248 -9.99 9.55 1.12
CA GLY A 248 -11.21 10.28 1.50
C GLY A 248 -12.07 9.53 2.51
N GLU A 249 -12.08 8.22 2.42
CA GLU A 249 -12.82 7.30 3.27
C GLU A 249 -12.06 5.98 3.38
N ILE A 250 -12.18 5.33 4.52
CA ILE A 250 -11.61 4.01 4.77
C ILE A 250 -12.55 3.21 5.67
N THR A 251 -12.71 1.92 5.41
CA THR A 251 -13.43 1.01 6.30
C THR A 251 -12.54 -0.20 6.57
N PHE A 252 -12.42 -0.56 7.83
CA PHE A 252 -11.69 -1.75 8.27
C PHE A 252 -12.70 -2.79 8.74
N ASP A 253 -12.58 -4.03 8.27
CA ASP A 253 -13.34 -5.16 8.75
C ASP A 253 -12.44 -6.08 9.59
N PHE A 254 -12.79 -6.24 10.86
CA PHE A 254 -12.10 -7.09 11.83
C PHE A 254 -12.87 -8.39 12.13
N GLY A 255 -13.59 -8.94 11.15
CA GLY A 255 -14.26 -10.23 11.29
C GLY A 255 -15.52 -10.19 12.17
N GLY A 256 -16.31 -9.13 12.04
CA GLY A 256 -17.58 -8.97 12.76
C GLY A 256 -17.84 -7.54 13.24
N ILE A 257 -16.85 -6.67 13.14
CA ILE A 257 -16.98 -5.25 13.44
C ILE A 257 -16.35 -4.48 12.29
N GLN A 258 -17.13 -3.66 11.62
CA GLN A 258 -16.63 -2.74 10.61
C GLN A 258 -16.54 -1.34 11.19
N ILE A 259 -15.34 -0.77 11.14
CA ILE A 259 -15.05 0.59 11.58
C ILE A 259 -14.81 1.44 10.35
N LYS A 260 -15.58 2.51 10.23
CA LYS A 260 -15.48 3.48 9.14
C LYS A 260 -14.75 4.72 9.63
N GLY A 261 -13.74 5.14 8.86
CA GLY A 261 -13.06 6.42 8.99
C GLY A 261 -13.42 7.35 7.84
N VAL A 262 -13.92 8.54 8.15
CA VAL A 262 -14.23 9.58 7.16
C VAL A 262 -13.26 10.73 7.36
N LEU A 263 -12.70 11.24 6.27
CA LEU A 263 -11.80 12.39 6.31
C LEU A 263 -12.52 13.59 6.93
N ASP A 264 -11.98 14.10 8.02
CA ASP A 264 -12.52 15.20 8.84
C ASP A 264 -11.67 16.46 8.75
N ASP A 265 -10.34 16.32 8.63
CA ASP A 265 -9.41 17.43 8.42
C ASP A 265 -8.26 17.00 7.49
N LEU A 266 -7.77 17.97 6.69
CA LEU A 266 -6.69 17.74 5.74
C LEU A 266 -5.77 18.96 5.66
N GLU A 267 -4.52 18.76 6.02
CA GLU A 267 -3.43 19.73 5.84
C GLU A 267 -2.44 19.20 4.80
N MET A 268 -2.22 19.97 3.72
CA MET A 268 -1.15 19.67 2.76
C MET A 268 0.17 20.15 3.33
N LEU A 269 1.15 19.28 3.42
CA LEU A 269 2.47 19.58 3.94
C LEU A 269 3.43 19.99 2.81
N PRO A 270 4.48 20.78 3.12
CA PRO A 270 5.48 21.12 2.12
C PRO A 270 6.21 19.85 1.65
N GLY A 271 6.60 19.84 0.37
CA GLY A 271 7.54 18.85 -0.14
C GLY A 271 8.87 18.92 0.58
N GLY A 272 9.62 17.83 0.60
CA GLY A 272 10.94 17.79 1.19
C GLY A 272 11.85 18.89 0.59
N ALA A 273 12.49 19.66 1.45
CA ALA A 273 13.48 20.64 1.02
C ALA A 273 14.83 19.91 0.75
N CYS A 274 14.92 19.26 -0.40
CA CYS A 274 16.09 18.51 -0.85
C CYS A 274 16.85 19.30 -1.89
#